data_82b72ffd853d797a49c7aab399a07d20
#
_entry.id   82b72ffd853d797a49c7aab399a07d20
#
_cell.length_a   1.000
_cell.length_b   1.000
_cell.length_c   1.000
_cell.angle_alpha   90.00
_cell.angle_beta   90.00
_cell.angle_gamma   90.00
#
_symmetry.space_group_name_H-M   'P 1'
#
loop_
_entity.id
_entity.type
_entity.pdbx_description
1 polymer ?
#
loop_
_entity_poly.entity_id
_entity_poly.type
_entity_poly.pdbx_seq_one_letter_code
_entity_poly.pdbx_strand_id
1 'polypeptide(L)'
;MSDLLLNPGSMGATGHVPGDDGRDHAADSGVHPRPATPLPESAPAVTQKHSDLRKRILTAAVLVPIVAYVIVAGGYLYLATVLAFGLLAQREFYGLIEDKGARPLVGLGLGFGAAVICVAYAGTAYMAMLLMTASLLVLMVAQLRKAQITEALGSISGTFFGVFYVAWLLSHAVQLRFFYHSALARHSVVELGTLEVNPDTGIFLMFYCLAVVVLCDAGAYFAGRAWGRRKLAPEISPNKSVEGALGGIVTGTVGGLIFKGVFDVFWPSLSAGFPWSIAIPFGIVLSIVGIIGDLVESLLKRDADVKDTGALLPGMGGILDRIDAPLLALPVMYYMLLGYAYMRVG
;
A
#
# COMPACT_ATOMS: atom_id res chain seq x y z
N MET A 1 53.86 23.23 20.26
CA MET A 1 55.02 22.45 20.63
C MET A 1 54.97 21.25 19.71
N SER A 2 55.55 21.46 18.61
CA SER A 2 56.95 21.17 18.17
C SER A 2 57.05 19.69 17.93
N ASP A 3 57.11 19.34 16.75
CA ASP A 3 58.19 19.28 15.73
C ASP A 3 58.66 17.87 15.48
N LEU A 4 58.68 17.55 14.24
CA LEU A 4 59.81 17.30 13.35
C LEU A 4 60.21 15.81 13.34
N LEU A 5 60.60 15.19 12.31
CA LEU A 5 61.21 15.36 11.00
C LEU A 5 61.49 13.95 10.44
N LEU A 6 61.35 13.77 9.22
CA LEU A 6 62.28 13.65 8.08
C LEU A 6 62.66 12.22 7.65
N ASN A 7 62.38 11.99 6.41
CA ASN A 7 63.01 11.20 5.33
C ASN A 7 64.57 11.33 5.32
N PRO A 8 65.41 10.66 4.54
CA PRO A 8 65.22 9.96 3.27
C PRO A 8 66.24 8.83 2.94
N GLY A 9 66.16 8.33 1.73
CA GLY A 9 67.32 7.86 0.94
C GLY A 9 67.33 6.31 0.71
N SER A 10 67.64 5.79 -0.35
CA SER A 10 68.06 6.11 -1.73
C SER A 10 68.74 4.89 -2.32
N MET A 11 68.60 4.73 -3.62
CA MET A 11 69.56 4.08 -4.57
C MET A 11 69.78 2.57 -4.45
N GLY A 12 69.79 1.83 -5.47
CA GLY A 12 70.12 1.93 -6.88
C GLY A 12 70.31 0.55 -7.47
N ALA A 13 70.00 0.48 -8.65
CA ALA A 13 70.77 0.29 -9.84
C ALA A 13 70.91 -1.14 -10.40
N THR A 14 70.50 -1.21 -11.64
CA THR A 14 71.14 -1.88 -12.79
C THR A 14 71.23 -3.40 -12.79
N GLY A 15 70.75 -4.06 -13.79
CA GLY A 15 71.14 -4.13 -15.12
C GLY A 15 70.91 -5.52 -15.71
N HIS A 16 70.65 -5.55 -16.91
CA HIS A 16 71.07 -6.55 -17.92
C HIS A 16 70.01 -7.39 -18.58
N VAL A 17 69.69 -7.06 -19.80
CA VAL A 17 69.19 -7.90 -20.89
C VAL A 17 70.37 -8.59 -21.56
N PRO A 18 70.30 -9.81 -22.04
CA PRO A 18 70.18 -10.09 -23.47
C PRO A 18 69.21 -11.26 -23.75
N GLY A 19 68.40 -11.21 -24.78
CA GLY A 19 68.79 -11.50 -26.18
C GLY A 19 68.20 -12.83 -26.63
N ASP A 20 67.19 -12.73 -27.46
CA ASP A 20 67.01 -13.47 -28.72
C ASP A 20 67.03 -14.99 -28.73
N ASP A 21 65.97 -15.60 -29.15
CA ASP A 21 65.96 -16.42 -30.39
C ASP A 21 64.50 -16.95 -30.65
N GLY A 22 64.12 -16.69 -31.87
CA GLY A 22 62.84 -17.15 -32.42
C GLY A 22 62.75 -18.64 -32.63
N ARG A 23 61.55 -19.14 -32.62
CA ARG A 23 61.05 -20.21 -33.50
C ARG A 23 59.53 -20.20 -33.57
N ASP A 24 59.08 -19.95 -34.79
CA ASP A 24 57.73 -20.17 -35.27
C ASP A 24 57.20 -21.57 -34.92
N HIS A 25 56.05 -21.65 -34.27
CA HIS A 25 55.14 -22.75 -34.46
C HIS A 25 53.70 -22.18 -34.54
N ALA A 26 53.29 -21.97 -35.77
CA ALA A 26 51.87 -21.82 -36.15
C ALA A 26 51.15 -23.11 -35.80
N ALA A 27 50.28 -23.06 -34.78
CA ALA A 27 49.23 -24.05 -34.54
C ALA A 27 47.90 -23.40 -34.91
N ASP A 28 47.42 -23.75 -36.08
CA ASP A 28 46.11 -23.49 -36.62
C ASP A 28 45.05 -24.14 -35.70
N SER A 29 44.43 -23.37 -34.81
CA SER A 29 43.24 -23.78 -34.07
C SER A 29 42.01 -23.26 -34.81
N GLY A 30 41.57 -24.05 -35.78
CA GLY A 30 40.29 -23.86 -36.48
C GLY A 30 39.12 -23.88 -35.51
N VAL A 31 38.76 -22.71 -34.98
CA VAL A 31 37.48 -22.50 -34.30
C VAL A 31 36.46 -22.20 -35.39
N HIS A 32 35.79 -23.23 -35.83
CA HIS A 32 34.55 -23.06 -36.62
C HIS A 32 33.50 -22.36 -35.77
N PRO A 33 32.92 -21.23 -36.21
CA PRO A 33 31.80 -20.62 -35.53
C PRO A 33 30.59 -21.61 -35.56
N ARG A 34 30.11 -22.01 -34.40
CA ARG A 34 28.83 -22.77 -34.27
C ARG A 34 27.73 -21.94 -34.94
N PRO A 35 26.87 -22.56 -35.77
CA PRO A 35 25.73 -21.86 -36.29
C PRO A 35 24.84 -21.42 -35.13
N ALA A 36 24.47 -20.12 -35.11
CA ALA A 36 23.57 -19.55 -34.14
C ALA A 36 22.23 -20.28 -34.21
N THR A 37 21.84 -20.89 -33.10
CA THR A 37 20.51 -21.47 -32.93
C THR A 37 19.50 -20.35 -33.09
N PRO A 38 18.50 -20.46 -33.96
CA PRO A 38 17.44 -19.47 -34.09
C PRO A 38 16.76 -19.32 -32.73
N LEU A 39 16.72 -18.10 -32.21
CA LEU A 39 15.91 -17.78 -31.02
C LEU A 39 14.45 -18.12 -31.32
N PRO A 40 13.72 -18.74 -30.39
CA PRO A 40 12.33 -19.04 -30.61
C PRO A 40 11.57 -17.74 -30.89
N GLU A 41 10.87 -17.73 -32.01
CA GLU A 41 10.04 -16.65 -32.49
C GLU A 41 9.02 -16.28 -31.40
N SER A 42 9.20 -15.10 -30.79
CA SER A 42 8.32 -14.62 -29.72
C SER A 42 6.91 -14.48 -30.27
N ALA A 43 5.96 -15.24 -29.71
CA ALA A 43 4.54 -15.13 -30.01
C ALA A 43 4.08 -13.67 -29.89
N PRO A 44 3.17 -13.20 -30.75
CA PRO A 44 2.87 -11.79 -30.92
C PRO A 44 2.34 -11.18 -29.63
N ALA A 45 2.98 -10.13 -29.16
CA ALA A 45 2.70 -9.35 -27.94
C ALA A 45 1.25 -8.83 -27.83
N VAL A 46 0.49 -8.85 -28.92
CA VAL A 46 -0.90 -8.36 -29.00
C VAL A 46 -1.89 -9.33 -28.35
N THR A 47 -1.72 -10.62 -28.49
CA THR A 47 -2.62 -11.66 -27.91
C THR A 47 -2.50 -11.74 -26.39
N GLN A 48 -1.31 -11.52 -25.85
CA GLN A 48 -1.06 -11.54 -24.41
C GLN A 48 -1.73 -10.34 -23.69
N LYS A 49 -1.69 -9.16 -24.31
CA LYS A 49 -2.29 -7.92 -23.76
C LYS A 49 -3.83 -7.99 -23.67
N HIS A 50 -4.50 -8.65 -24.62
CA HIS A 50 -5.97 -8.82 -24.60
C HIS A 50 -6.42 -9.87 -23.57
N SER A 51 -5.65 -10.92 -23.33
CA SER A 51 -5.97 -11.92 -22.30
C SER A 51 -5.87 -11.33 -20.90
N ASP A 52 -4.89 -10.45 -20.64
CA ASP A 52 -4.71 -9.79 -19.35
C ASP A 52 -5.82 -8.77 -19.05
N LEU A 53 -6.31 -8.03 -20.05
CA LEU A 53 -7.43 -7.11 -19.88
C LEU A 53 -8.73 -7.85 -19.53
N ARG A 54 -9.02 -8.96 -20.21
CA ARG A 54 -10.20 -9.79 -19.90
C ARG A 54 -10.15 -10.35 -18.48
N LYS A 55 -9.00 -10.84 -18.03
CA LYS A 55 -8.81 -11.34 -16.66
C LYS A 55 -9.07 -10.23 -15.65
N ARG A 56 -8.54 -9.03 -15.87
CA ARG A 56 -8.75 -7.86 -14.98
C ARG A 56 -10.22 -7.48 -14.90
N ILE A 57 -10.92 -7.38 -16.03
CA ILE A 57 -12.34 -7.05 -16.06
C ILE A 57 -13.16 -8.12 -15.33
N LEU A 58 -12.88 -9.40 -15.58
CA LEU A 58 -13.60 -10.50 -14.94
C LEU A 58 -13.37 -10.50 -13.42
N THR A 59 -12.12 -10.34 -12.97
CA THR A 59 -11.80 -10.27 -11.54
C THR A 59 -12.51 -9.09 -10.89
N ALA A 60 -12.50 -7.90 -11.51
CA ALA A 60 -13.21 -6.73 -11.00
C ALA A 60 -14.74 -6.94 -10.97
N ALA A 61 -15.31 -7.53 -12.03
CA ALA A 61 -16.74 -7.81 -12.13
C ALA A 61 -17.25 -8.79 -11.07
N VAL A 62 -16.39 -9.66 -10.55
CA VAL A 62 -16.71 -10.56 -9.44
C VAL A 62 -16.41 -9.91 -8.09
N LEU A 63 -15.25 -9.26 -7.95
CA LEU A 63 -14.80 -8.72 -6.67
C LEU A 63 -15.64 -7.53 -6.19
N VAL A 64 -16.01 -6.61 -7.09
CA VAL A 64 -16.76 -5.40 -6.74
C VAL A 64 -18.13 -5.74 -6.14
N PRO A 65 -18.99 -6.60 -6.75
CA PRO A 65 -20.25 -7.00 -6.15
C PRO A 65 -20.08 -7.74 -4.82
N ILE A 66 -19.06 -8.58 -4.68
CA ILE A 66 -18.79 -9.29 -3.42
C ILE A 66 -18.45 -8.29 -2.31
N VAL A 67 -17.52 -7.35 -2.57
CA VAL A 67 -17.15 -6.30 -1.61
C VAL A 67 -18.38 -5.44 -1.25
N ALA A 68 -19.16 -5.03 -2.25
CA ALA A 68 -20.38 -4.26 -2.03
C ALA A 68 -21.39 -5.02 -1.14
N TYR A 69 -21.63 -6.30 -1.43
CA TYR A 69 -22.49 -7.14 -0.62
C TYR A 69 -22.00 -7.27 0.83
N VAL A 70 -20.70 -7.49 1.01
CA VAL A 70 -20.07 -7.62 2.34
C VAL A 70 -20.18 -6.32 3.14
N ILE A 71 -19.98 -5.16 2.50
CA ILE A 71 -20.17 -3.85 3.16
C ILE A 71 -21.61 -3.68 3.63
N VAL A 72 -22.60 -4.04 2.81
CA VAL A 72 -24.03 -3.92 3.18
C VAL A 72 -24.39 -4.92 4.26
N ALA A 73 -24.00 -6.19 4.11
CA ALA A 73 -24.30 -7.26 5.07
C ALA A 73 -23.71 -6.98 6.47
N GLY A 74 -22.51 -6.39 6.53
CA GLY A 74 -21.89 -6.00 7.81
C GLY A 74 -21.59 -7.20 8.73
N GLY A 75 -21.65 -6.96 10.06
CA GLY A 75 -21.50 -8.00 11.08
C GLY A 75 -20.18 -8.77 11.00
N TYR A 76 -20.22 -10.03 11.40
CA TYR A 76 -19.04 -10.92 11.39
C TYR A 76 -18.56 -11.26 9.98
N LEU A 77 -19.43 -11.23 8.96
CA LEU A 77 -19.05 -11.45 7.59
C LEU A 77 -18.09 -10.35 7.10
N TYR A 78 -18.42 -9.09 7.41
CA TYR A 78 -17.56 -7.95 7.11
C TYR A 78 -16.23 -8.06 7.85
N LEU A 79 -16.26 -8.33 9.17
CA LEU A 79 -15.05 -8.52 9.96
C LEU A 79 -14.15 -9.63 9.39
N ALA A 80 -14.73 -10.79 9.10
CA ALA A 80 -13.97 -11.92 8.54
C ALA A 80 -13.33 -11.59 7.19
N THR A 81 -14.03 -10.82 6.35
CA THR A 81 -13.50 -10.38 5.05
C THR A 81 -12.34 -9.40 5.23
N VAL A 82 -12.50 -8.37 6.08
CA VAL A 82 -11.42 -7.40 6.36
C VAL A 82 -10.22 -8.12 6.99
N LEU A 83 -10.46 -9.07 7.89
CA LEU A 83 -9.41 -9.89 8.50
C LEU A 83 -8.65 -10.71 7.45
N ALA A 84 -9.36 -11.39 6.55
CA ALA A 84 -8.75 -12.18 5.49
C ALA A 84 -7.90 -11.31 4.55
N PHE A 85 -8.44 -10.19 4.07
CA PHE A 85 -7.70 -9.25 3.23
C PHE A 85 -6.50 -8.65 3.97
N GLY A 86 -6.66 -8.28 5.23
CA GLY A 86 -5.59 -7.71 6.06
C GLY A 86 -4.43 -8.69 6.27
N LEU A 87 -4.73 -9.94 6.62
CA LEU A 87 -3.70 -10.94 6.84
C LEU A 87 -2.97 -11.35 5.55
N LEU A 88 -3.69 -11.44 4.44
CA LEU A 88 -3.09 -11.73 3.14
C LEU A 88 -2.21 -10.56 2.67
N ALA A 89 -2.69 -9.33 2.74
CA ALA A 89 -1.90 -8.14 2.42
C ALA A 89 -0.68 -7.99 3.34
N GLN A 90 -0.84 -8.27 4.63
CA GLN A 90 0.27 -8.23 5.59
C GLN A 90 1.31 -9.33 5.31
N ARG A 91 0.88 -10.51 4.86
CA ARG A 91 1.81 -11.57 4.43
C ARG A 91 2.57 -11.17 3.16
N GLU A 92 1.89 -10.55 2.19
CA GLU A 92 2.55 -9.99 0.99
C GLU A 92 3.55 -8.91 1.37
N PHE A 93 3.18 -8.00 2.29
CA PHE A 93 4.10 -6.99 2.81
C PHE A 93 5.35 -7.59 3.46
N TYR A 94 5.21 -8.67 4.25
CA TYR A 94 6.36 -9.37 4.81
C TYR A 94 7.24 -10.01 3.74
N GLY A 95 6.67 -10.42 2.61
CA GLY A 95 7.44 -10.85 1.44
C GLY A 95 8.40 -9.77 0.94
N LEU A 96 7.95 -8.51 0.84
CA LEU A 96 8.81 -7.40 0.47
C LEU A 96 9.98 -7.20 1.45
N ILE A 97 9.74 -7.42 2.75
CA ILE A 97 10.79 -7.34 3.78
C ILE A 97 11.78 -8.51 3.66
N GLU A 98 11.27 -9.72 3.34
CA GLU A 98 12.09 -10.91 3.09
C GLU A 98 12.99 -10.73 1.85
N ASP A 99 12.46 -10.13 0.78
CA ASP A 99 13.21 -9.83 -0.45
C ASP A 99 14.37 -8.82 -0.20
N LYS A 100 14.22 -7.94 0.80
CA LYS A 100 15.31 -7.04 1.25
C LYS A 100 16.34 -7.73 2.16
N GLY A 101 16.19 -9.03 2.42
CA GLY A 101 17.12 -9.82 3.24
C GLY A 101 16.82 -9.81 4.72
N ALA A 102 15.86 -9.01 5.22
CA ALA A 102 15.44 -9.05 6.61
C ALA A 102 14.47 -10.23 6.86
N ARG A 103 14.44 -10.75 8.11
CA ARG A 103 13.63 -11.91 8.48
C ARG A 103 12.55 -11.51 9.48
N PRO A 104 11.39 -11.02 9.03
CA PRO A 104 10.31 -10.62 9.92
C PRO A 104 9.80 -11.80 10.76
N LEU A 105 9.24 -11.48 11.93
CA LEU A 105 8.58 -12.44 12.81
C LEU A 105 7.13 -12.67 12.33
N VAL A 106 6.97 -13.26 11.14
CA VAL A 106 5.70 -13.35 10.40
C VAL A 106 4.55 -13.85 11.27
N GLY A 107 4.73 -14.95 12.00
CA GLY A 107 3.67 -15.53 12.83
C GLY A 107 3.18 -14.58 13.92
N LEU A 108 4.10 -13.90 14.62
CA LEU A 108 3.74 -12.90 15.63
C LEU A 108 3.09 -11.67 14.99
N GLY A 109 3.65 -11.20 13.88
CA GLY A 109 3.10 -10.07 13.14
C GLY A 109 1.67 -10.31 12.68
N LEU A 110 1.38 -11.45 12.06
CA LEU A 110 0.02 -11.82 11.64
C LEU A 110 -0.92 -11.98 12.84
N GLY A 111 -0.45 -12.57 13.96
CA GLY A 111 -1.23 -12.68 15.19
C GLY A 111 -1.62 -11.32 15.77
N PHE A 112 -0.67 -10.38 15.86
CA PHE A 112 -0.98 -9.01 16.28
C PHE A 112 -1.85 -8.27 15.29
N GLY A 113 -1.63 -8.46 13.98
CA GLY A 113 -2.49 -7.87 12.94
C GLY A 113 -3.93 -8.33 13.07
N ALA A 114 -4.15 -9.64 13.25
CA ALA A 114 -5.49 -10.19 13.51
C ALA A 114 -6.12 -9.58 14.77
N ALA A 115 -5.36 -9.52 15.87
CA ALA A 115 -5.85 -8.97 17.13
C ALA A 115 -6.26 -7.48 16.99
N VAL A 116 -5.46 -6.67 16.29
CA VAL A 116 -5.75 -5.24 16.04
C VAL A 116 -7.06 -5.08 15.26
N ILE A 117 -7.26 -5.86 14.18
CA ILE A 117 -8.51 -5.80 13.38
C ILE A 117 -9.72 -6.25 14.20
N CYS A 118 -9.57 -7.31 15.01
CA CYS A 118 -10.65 -7.79 15.88
C CYS A 118 -11.02 -6.78 16.98
N VAL A 119 -10.02 -6.13 17.60
CA VAL A 119 -10.26 -5.10 18.62
C VAL A 119 -10.92 -3.86 18.03
N ALA A 120 -10.62 -3.51 16.77
CA ALA A 120 -11.33 -2.43 16.08
C ALA A 120 -12.84 -2.69 15.96
N TYR A 121 -13.25 -3.95 15.80
CA TYR A 121 -14.65 -4.36 15.81
C TYR A 121 -15.30 -4.25 17.20
N ALA A 122 -14.53 -4.53 18.25
CA ALA A 122 -15.01 -4.38 19.64
C ALA A 122 -15.14 -2.92 20.09
N GLY A 123 -14.66 -1.95 19.30
CA GLY A 123 -14.82 -0.51 19.53
C GLY A 123 -13.97 0.08 20.67
N THR A 124 -12.98 -0.64 21.18
CA THR A 124 -12.15 -0.24 22.33
C THR A 124 -10.82 0.38 21.90
N ALA A 125 -10.76 1.71 21.73
CA ALA A 125 -9.57 2.44 21.35
C ALA A 125 -8.37 2.18 22.30
N TYR A 126 -8.64 2.06 23.61
CA TYR A 126 -7.60 1.76 24.61
C TYR A 126 -6.93 0.40 24.34
N MET A 127 -7.74 -0.64 24.04
CA MET A 127 -7.20 -1.97 23.73
C MET A 127 -6.33 -1.97 22.46
N ALA A 128 -6.68 -1.14 21.48
CA ALA A 128 -5.88 -1.00 20.27
C ALA A 128 -4.50 -0.37 20.57
N MET A 129 -4.45 0.67 21.41
CA MET A 129 -3.18 1.26 21.87
C MET A 129 -2.35 0.27 22.70
N LEU A 130 -3.01 -0.49 23.59
CA LEU A 130 -2.34 -1.53 24.37
C LEU A 130 -1.73 -2.60 23.45
N LEU A 131 -2.48 -3.08 22.45
CA LEU A 131 -1.98 -4.07 21.49
C LEU A 131 -0.82 -3.55 20.66
N MET A 132 -0.84 -2.29 20.22
CA MET A 132 0.27 -1.69 19.48
C MET A 132 1.53 -1.63 20.34
N THR A 133 1.42 -1.20 21.60
CA THR A 133 2.54 -1.19 22.56
C THR A 133 3.03 -2.60 22.87
N ALA A 134 2.11 -3.52 23.15
CA ALA A 134 2.43 -4.92 23.44
C ALA A 134 3.10 -5.61 22.23
N SER A 135 2.66 -5.32 21.00
CA SER A 135 3.26 -5.89 19.80
C SER A 135 4.72 -5.51 19.69
N LEU A 136 5.07 -4.24 19.88
CA LEU A 136 6.46 -3.79 19.85
C LEU A 136 7.30 -4.48 20.94
N LEU A 137 6.81 -4.49 22.18
CA LEU A 137 7.54 -5.11 23.29
C LEU A 137 7.74 -6.61 23.08
N VAL A 138 6.69 -7.34 22.68
CA VAL A 138 6.77 -8.79 22.41
C VAL A 138 7.71 -9.10 21.26
N LEU A 139 7.68 -8.29 20.18
CA LEU A 139 8.59 -8.46 19.04
C LEU A 139 10.05 -8.24 19.46
N MET A 140 10.33 -7.24 20.30
CA MET A 140 11.67 -7.00 20.85
C MET A 140 12.14 -8.18 21.69
N VAL A 141 11.31 -8.67 22.62
CA VAL A 141 11.64 -9.84 23.47
C VAL A 141 11.78 -11.12 22.65
N ALA A 142 10.92 -11.34 21.65
CA ALA A 142 11.00 -12.50 20.79
C ALA A 142 12.29 -12.52 19.97
N GLN A 143 12.76 -11.36 19.54
CA GLN A 143 14.02 -11.25 18.80
C GLN A 143 15.24 -11.60 19.65
N LEU A 144 15.22 -11.36 20.98
CA LEU A 144 16.31 -11.77 21.88
C LEU A 144 16.52 -13.30 21.92
N ARG A 145 15.51 -14.08 21.55
CA ARG A 145 15.60 -15.56 21.50
C ARG A 145 16.21 -16.08 20.20
N LYS A 146 16.41 -15.21 19.19
CA LYS A 146 17.04 -15.61 17.93
C LYS A 146 18.56 -15.58 18.07
N ALA A 147 19.23 -16.58 17.53
CA ALA A 147 20.70 -16.69 17.57
C ALA A 147 21.41 -15.67 16.65
N GLN A 148 20.73 -15.17 15.62
CA GLN A 148 21.30 -14.20 14.68
C GLN A 148 20.97 -12.78 15.14
N ILE A 149 22.01 -12.03 15.52
CA ILE A 149 21.90 -10.62 15.96
C ILE A 149 21.90 -9.67 14.76
N THR A 150 22.62 -10.02 13.69
CA THR A 150 22.59 -9.31 12.42
C THR A 150 21.15 -9.30 11.89
N GLU A 151 20.62 -8.17 11.48
CA GLU A 151 19.24 -7.99 11.02
C GLU A 151 18.16 -7.86 12.12
N ALA A 152 18.54 -7.85 13.41
CA ALA A 152 17.55 -7.73 14.49
C ALA A 152 16.67 -6.47 14.35
N LEU A 153 17.28 -5.34 14.02
CA LEU A 153 16.55 -4.09 13.80
C LEU A 153 15.61 -4.19 12.60
N GLY A 154 16.06 -4.74 11.46
CA GLY A 154 15.25 -4.96 10.27
C GLY A 154 14.07 -5.91 10.53
N SER A 155 14.32 -7.00 11.29
CA SER A 155 13.28 -7.95 11.68
C SER A 155 12.20 -7.33 12.58
N ILE A 156 12.60 -6.58 13.62
CA ILE A 156 11.67 -5.94 14.56
C ILE A 156 10.90 -4.83 13.82
N SER A 157 11.62 -3.90 13.17
CA SER A 157 11.00 -2.75 12.50
C SER A 157 10.11 -3.19 11.34
N GLY A 158 10.55 -4.13 10.51
CA GLY A 158 9.75 -4.66 9.41
C GLY A 158 8.50 -5.39 9.89
N THR A 159 8.60 -6.21 10.96
CA THR A 159 7.44 -6.88 11.54
C THR A 159 6.44 -5.88 12.12
N PHE A 160 6.93 -4.93 12.93
CA PHE A 160 6.08 -3.90 13.52
C PHE A 160 5.46 -2.99 12.46
N PHE A 161 6.24 -2.61 11.44
CA PHE A 161 5.73 -1.78 10.35
C PHE A 161 4.62 -2.51 9.56
N GLY A 162 4.71 -3.82 9.36
CA GLY A 162 3.63 -4.61 8.76
C GLY A 162 2.36 -4.63 9.61
N VAL A 163 2.46 -4.72 10.94
CA VAL A 163 1.31 -4.58 11.85
C VAL A 163 0.70 -3.18 11.75
N PHE A 164 1.56 -2.15 11.78
CA PHE A 164 1.09 -0.76 11.75
C PHE A 164 0.58 -0.34 10.37
N TYR A 165 1.37 -0.53 9.32
CA TYR A 165 1.05 -0.08 7.98
C TYR A 165 -0.13 -0.82 7.35
N VAL A 166 -0.20 -2.15 7.54
CA VAL A 166 -1.28 -2.93 6.93
C VAL A 166 -2.44 -3.11 7.90
N ALA A 167 -2.24 -3.80 9.02
CA ALA A 167 -3.37 -4.19 9.88
C ALA A 167 -4.00 -3.01 10.61
N TRP A 168 -3.19 -2.09 11.19
CA TRP A 168 -3.71 -0.92 11.89
C TRP A 168 -4.44 0.04 10.95
N LEU A 169 -3.85 0.38 9.79
CA LEU A 169 -4.52 1.28 8.86
C LEU A 169 -5.80 0.64 8.31
N LEU A 170 -5.76 -0.65 7.94
CA LEU A 170 -6.94 -1.36 7.44
C LEU A 170 -8.01 -1.55 8.51
N SER A 171 -7.66 -1.62 9.79
CA SER A 171 -8.63 -1.72 10.89
C SER A 171 -9.64 -0.57 10.91
N HIS A 172 -9.28 0.58 10.34
CA HIS A 172 -10.17 1.72 10.18
C HIS A 172 -11.31 1.46 9.18
N ALA A 173 -11.20 0.46 8.30
CA ALA A 173 -12.32 -0.01 7.51
C ALA A 173 -13.45 -0.54 8.41
N VAL A 174 -13.07 -1.28 9.45
CA VAL A 174 -14.01 -1.79 10.45
C VAL A 174 -14.62 -0.62 11.26
N GLN A 175 -13.78 0.29 11.73
CA GLN A 175 -14.25 1.45 12.50
C GLN A 175 -15.14 2.39 11.67
N LEU A 176 -14.85 2.55 10.38
CA LEU A 176 -15.65 3.38 9.48
C LEU A 176 -16.99 2.72 9.16
N ARG A 177 -17.01 1.40 8.87
CA ARG A 177 -18.26 0.66 8.63
C ARG A 177 -19.18 0.66 9.85
N PHE A 178 -18.61 0.57 11.04
CA PHE A 178 -19.32 0.61 12.31
C PHE A 178 -19.13 1.96 13.03
N PHE A 179 -19.08 3.05 12.26
CA PHE A 179 -18.78 4.40 12.77
C PHE A 179 -19.70 4.81 13.93
N TYR A 180 -21.00 4.51 13.86
CA TYR A 180 -21.94 4.78 14.94
C TYR A 180 -21.49 4.18 16.27
N HIS A 181 -21.12 2.91 16.29
CA HIS A 181 -20.64 2.22 17.50
C HIS A 181 -19.30 2.77 17.99
N SER A 182 -18.39 3.10 17.07
CA SER A 182 -17.10 3.70 17.40
C SER A 182 -17.27 5.12 17.98
N ALA A 183 -18.25 5.86 17.49
CA ALA A 183 -18.57 7.21 17.94
C ALA A 183 -19.30 7.21 19.29
N LEU A 184 -20.16 6.21 19.59
CA LEU A 184 -20.82 6.03 20.89
C LEU A 184 -19.83 5.91 22.06
N ALA A 185 -18.61 5.50 21.82
CA ALA A 185 -17.56 5.48 22.86
C ALA A 185 -17.15 6.89 23.32
N ARG A 186 -17.53 7.94 22.58
CA ARG A 186 -17.10 9.34 22.80
C ARG A 186 -18.29 10.31 22.88
N HIS A 187 -19.43 9.97 22.29
CA HIS A 187 -20.63 10.81 22.16
C HIS A 187 -21.84 10.06 22.67
N SER A 188 -22.80 10.79 23.23
CA SER A 188 -24.10 10.22 23.64
C SER A 188 -24.97 9.91 22.41
N VAL A 189 -25.99 9.07 22.62
CA VAL A 189 -27.00 8.77 21.59
C VAL A 189 -27.72 10.04 21.10
N VAL A 190 -27.97 10.98 22.01
CA VAL A 190 -28.63 12.27 21.71
C VAL A 190 -27.74 13.11 20.79
N GLU A 191 -26.45 13.22 21.08
CA GLU A 191 -25.47 13.94 20.26
C GLU A 191 -25.36 13.33 18.86
N LEU A 192 -25.26 12.00 18.75
CA LEU A 192 -25.24 11.33 17.46
C LEU A 192 -26.55 11.51 16.68
N GLY A 193 -27.69 11.60 17.39
CA GLY A 193 -28.98 11.94 16.79
C GLY A 193 -28.99 13.36 16.19
N THR A 194 -28.36 14.34 16.85
CA THR A 194 -28.23 15.71 16.29
C THR A 194 -27.32 15.78 15.05
N LEU A 195 -26.40 14.83 14.93
CA LEU A 195 -25.53 14.68 13.76
C LEU A 195 -26.17 13.80 12.68
N GLU A 196 -27.40 13.33 12.88
CA GLU A 196 -28.13 12.40 11.99
C GLU A 196 -27.32 11.10 11.67
N VAL A 197 -26.40 10.71 12.56
CA VAL A 197 -25.61 9.49 12.44
C VAL A 197 -26.39 8.32 13.05
N ASN A 198 -26.61 7.29 12.26
CA ASN A 198 -27.32 6.08 12.64
C ASN A 198 -26.44 4.82 12.43
N PRO A 199 -26.84 3.63 12.90
CA PRO A 199 -26.05 2.41 12.80
C PRO A 199 -25.64 2.02 11.38
N ASP A 200 -26.41 2.42 10.37
CA ASP A 200 -26.18 2.08 8.97
C ASP A 200 -25.43 3.16 8.18
N THR A 201 -25.18 4.34 8.77
CA THR A 201 -24.40 5.44 8.15
C THR A 201 -23.05 4.95 7.65
N GLY A 202 -22.42 3.98 8.35
CA GLY A 202 -21.14 3.40 7.95
C GLY A 202 -21.15 2.72 6.58
N ILE A 203 -22.32 2.28 6.08
CA ILE A 203 -22.47 1.73 4.72
C ILE A 203 -22.12 2.82 3.70
N PHE A 204 -22.78 3.97 3.83
CA PHE A 204 -22.53 5.13 2.96
C PHE A 204 -21.06 5.59 3.07
N LEU A 205 -20.53 5.72 4.29
CA LEU A 205 -19.17 6.21 4.52
C LEU A 205 -18.11 5.32 3.84
N MET A 206 -18.28 3.99 3.92
CA MET A 206 -17.39 3.05 3.23
C MET A 206 -17.47 3.21 1.71
N PHE A 207 -18.67 3.24 1.16
CA PHE A 207 -18.86 3.40 -0.28
C PHE A 207 -18.35 4.74 -0.77
N TYR A 208 -18.59 5.83 -0.03
CA TYR A 208 -18.08 7.16 -0.37
C TYR A 208 -16.55 7.17 -0.43
N CYS A 209 -15.89 6.65 0.60
CA CYS A 209 -14.43 6.56 0.64
C CYS A 209 -13.87 5.79 -0.56
N LEU A 210 -14.40 4.59 -0.81
CA LEU A 210 -13.96 3.75 -1.91
C LEU A 210 -14.27 4.38 -3.28
N ALA A 211 -15.44 5.00 -3.45
CA ALA A 211 -15.81 5.68 -4.68
C ALA A 211 -14.85 6.83 -5.01
N VAL A 212 -14.53 7.69 -4.02
CA VAL A 212 -13.60 8.81 -4.20
C VAL A 212 -12.22 8.29 -4.64
N VAL A 213 -11.68 7.28 -3.95
CA VAL A 213 -10.34 6.74 -4.25
C VAL A 213 -10.31 6.08 -5.63
N VAL A 214 -11.28 5.20 -5.93
CA VAL A 214 -11.34 4.50 -7.23
C VAL A 214 -11.53 5.46 -8.40
N LEU A 215 -12.40 6.47 -8.23
CA LEU A 215 -12.63 7.47 -9.28
C LEU A 215 -11.45 8.43 -9.42
N CYS A 216 -10.72 8.70 -8.32
CA CYS A 216 -9.47 9.44 -8.36
C CYS A 216 -8.43 8.71 -9.22
N ASP A 217 -8.21 7.42 -9.02
CA ASP A 217 -7.27 6.63 -9.80
C ASP A 217 -7.65 6.57 -11.27
N ALA A 218 -8.94 6.35 -11.57
CA ALA A 218 -9.43 6.36 -12.93
C ALA A 218 -9.22 7.73 -13.60
N GLY A 219 -9.58 8.82 -12.91
CA GLY A 219 -9.40 10.19 -13.37
C GLY A 219 -7.92 10.54 -13.58
N ALA A 220 -7.05 10.14 -12.65
CA ALA A 220 -5.62 10.34 -12.76
C ALA A 220 -5.02 9.62 -13.97
N TYR A 221 -5.48 8.40 -14.25
CA TYR A 221 -5.06 7.66 -15.43
C TYR A 221 -5.48 8.35 -16.73
N PHE A 222 -6.76 8.74 -16.86
CA PHE A 222 -7.26 9.36 -18.11
C PHE A 222 -6.68 10.76 -18.31
N ALA A 223 -6.65 11.61 -17.27
CA ALA A 223 -6.08 12.96 -17.36
C ALA A 223 -4.57 12.90 -17.61
N GLY A 224 -3.85 12.01 -16.94
CA GLY A 224 -2.42 11.80 -17.14
C GLY A 224 -2.09 11.34 -18.55
N ARG A 225 -2.93 10.49 -19.15
CA ARG A 225 -2.76 10.03 -20.53
C ARG A 225 -3.07 11.14 -21.56
N ALA A 226 -4.08 11.97 -21.28
CA ALA A 226 -4.51 13.02 -22.21
C ALA A 226 -3.62 14.28 -22.15
N TRP A 227 -3.23 14.70 -20.95
CA TRP A 227 -2.57 15.99 -20.70
C TRP A 227 -1.26 15.90 -19.93
N GLY A 228 -0.82 14.70 -19.50
CA GLY A 228 0.37 14.53 -18.67
C GLY A 228 1.66 15.01 -19.34
N ARG A 229 2.29 16.00 -18.75
CA ARG A 229 3.57 16.59 -19.22
C ARG A 229 4.64 16.50 -18.15
N ARG A 230 4.32 16.86 -16.90
CA ARG A 230 5.24 16.89 -15.78
C ARG A 230 5.15 15.58 -14.99
N LYS A 231 6.27 14.91 -14.78
CA LYS A 231 6.30 13.70 -13.96
C LYS A 231 6.07 14.04 -12.50
N LEU A 232 5.27 13.21 -11.81
CA LEU A 232 4.95 13.39 -10.38
C LEU A 232 6.06 12.82 -9.49
N ALA A 233 6.50 11.58 -9.78
CA ALA A 233 7.54 10.88 -9.03
C ALA A 233 8.35 9.99 -9.99
N PRO A 234 9.35 10.55 -10.73
CA PRO A 234 10.03 9.85 -11.81
C PRO A 234 10.72 8.54 -11.38
N GLU A 235 11.33 8.53 -10.21
CA GLU A 235 12.09 7.39 -9.68
C GLU A 235 11.17 6.28 -9.14
N ILE A 236 10.01 6.64 -8.57
CA ILE A 236 9.09 5.71 -7.92
C ILE A 236 8.08 5.16 -8.94
N SER A 237 7.42 6.07 -9.67
CA SER A 237 6.37 5.75 -10.64
C SER A 237 6.48 6.64 -11.88
N PRO A 238 7.26 6.24 -12.90
CA PRO A 238 7.57 7.08 -14.08
C PRO A 238 6.34 7.39 -14.95
N ASN A 239 5.24 6.67 -14.78
CA ASN A 239 4.03 6.88 -15.55
C ASN A 239 3.05 7.90 -14.94
N LYS A 240 3.21 8.27 -13.66
CA LYS A 240 2.37 9.26 -12.99
C LYS A 240 2.80 10.68 -13.35
N SER A 241 1.82 11.57 -13.60
CA SER A 241 2.02 12.99 -13.92
C SER A 241 1.29 13.90 -12.95
N VAL A 242 1.76 15.14 -12.82
CA VAL A 242 1.12 16.17 -11.98
C VAL A 242 -0.27 16.50 -12.50
N GLU A 243 -0.42 16.64 -13.83
CA GLU A 243 -1.70 16.89 -14.47
C GLU A 243 -2.67 15.71 -14.25
N GLY A 244 -2.15 14.47 -14.26
CA GLY A 244 -2.91 13.29 -13.88
C GLY A 244 -3.40 13.37 -12.44
N ALA A 245 -2.53 13.71 -11.49
CA ALA A 245 -2.90 13.85 -10.09
C ALA A 245 -4.00 14.91 -9.89
N LEU A 246 -3.87 16.08 -10.52
CA LEU A 246 -4.91 17.13 -10.47
C LEU A 246 -6.24 16.65 -11.08
N GLY A 247 -6.19 15.98 -12.24
CA GLY A 247 -7.37 15.37 -12.85
C GLY A 247 -8.01 14.31 -11.95
N GLY A 248 -7.21 13.51 -11.26
CA GLY A 248 -7.67 12.55 -10.27
C GLY A 248 -8.39 13.21 -9.10
N ILE A 249 -7.80 14.25 -8.50
CA ILE A 249 -8.42 14.99 -7.40
C ILE A 249 -9.80 15.56 -7.81
N VAL A 250 -9.87 16.17 -8.99
CA VAL A 250 -11.15 16.70 -9.51
C VAL A 250 -12.15 15.58 -9.73
N THR A 251 -11.75 14.51 -10.41
CA THR A 251 -12.65 13.39 -10.74
C THR A 251 -13.10 12.63 -9.49
N GLY A 252 -12.19 12.37 -8.54
CA GLY A 252 -12.53 11.73 -7.27
C GLY A 252 -13.50 12.57 -6.44
N THR A 253 -13.24 13.88 -6.33
CA THR A 253 -14.11 14.80 -5.60
C THR A 253 -15.50 14.89 -6.26
N VAL A 254 -15.57 15.17 -7.56
CA VAL A 254 -16.85 15.26 -8.30
C VAL A 254 -17.59 13.94 -8.26
N GLY A 255 -16.87 12.82 -8.44
CA GLY A 255 -17.46 11.48 -8.35
C GLY A 255 -18.03 11.19 -6.96
N GLY A 256 -17.32 11.56 -5.89
CA GLY A 256 -17.84 11.47 -4.52
C GLY A 256 -19.09 12.29 -4.28
N LEU A 257 -19.15 13.52 -4.84
CA LEU A 257 -20.34 14.38 -4.77
C LEU A 257 -21.53 13.80 -5.54
N ILE A 258 -21.31 13.26 -6.73
CA ILE A 258 -22.34 12.55 -7.49
C ILE A 258 -22.84 11.33 -6.69
N PHE A 259 -21.93 10.58 -6.12
CA PHE A 259 -22.25 9.42 -5.30
C PHE A 259 -23.10 9.80 -4.07
N LYS A 260 -22.72 10.88 -3.37
CA LYS A 260 -23.54 11.42 -2.28
C LYS A 260 -24.93 11.82 -2.78
N GLY A 261 -25.04 12.54 -3.90
CA GLY A 261 -26.34 12.91 -4.46
C GLY A 261 -27.23 11.73 -4.79
N VAL A 262 -26.65 10.64 -5.32
CA VAL A 262 -27.38 9.38 -5.56
C VAL A 262 -27.89 8.79 -4.24
N PHE A 263 -27.07 8.77 -3.19
CA PHE A 263 -27.52 8.26 -1.88
C PHE A 263 -28.57 9.13 -1.23
N ASP A 264 -28.50 10.46 -1.36
CA ASP A 264 -29.52 11.37 -0.84
C ASP A 264 -30.89 11.16 -1.50
N VAL A 265 -30.91 10.72 -2.78
CA VAL A 265 -32.15 10.43 -3.50
C VAL A 265 -32.71 9.05 -3.16
N PHE A 266 -31.87 8.01 -3.15
CA PHE A 266 -32.34 6.63 -3.05
C PHE A 266 -32.28 6.06 -1.63
N TRP A 267 -31.33 6.51 -0.80
CA TRP A 267 -31.12 6.03 0.57
C TRP A 267 -30.75 7.18 1.53
N PRO A 268 -31.63 8.21 1.68
CA PRO A 268 -31.30 9.43 2.43
C PRO A 268 -30.91 9.17 3.87
N SER A 269 -31.47 8.14 4.51
CA SER A 269 -31.15 7.78 5.89
C SER A 269 -29.70 7.34 6.08
N LEU A 270 -29.05 6.80 5.06
CA LEU A 270 -27.65 6.36 5.13
C LEU A 270 -26.68 7.53 5.03
N SER A 271 -27.02 8.58 4.30
CA SER A 271 -26.16 9.74 3.98
C SER A 271 -26.46 10.99 4.80
N ALA A 272 -27.52 10.99 5.61
CA ALA A 272 -27.97 12.16 6.38
C ALA A 272 -26.87 12.73 7.29
N GLY A 273 -26.14 11.87 8.01
CA GLY A 273 -25.02 12.27 8.87
C GLY A 273 -23.77 12.79 8.14
N PHE A 274 -23.81 12.94 6.81
CA PHE A 274 -22.71 13.44 6.01
C PHE A 274 -23.15 14.62 5.14
N PRO A 275 -23.19 15.86 5.67
CA PRO A 275 -23.71 17.02 4.95
C PRO A 275 -22.83 17.45 3.78
N TRP A 276 -23.41 18.15 2.81
CA TRP A 276 -22.72 18.65 1.61
C TRP A 276 -21.52 19.56 1.94
N SER A 277 -21.56 20.28 3.07
CA SER A 277 -20.49 21.17 3.51
C SER A 277 -19.17 20.46 3.75
N ILE A 278 -19.21 19.19 4.15
CA ILE A 278 -17.99 18.38 4.36
C ILE A 278 -17.67 17.46 3.17
N ALA A 279 -18.63 17.20 2.28
CA ALA A 279 -18.41 16.29 1.16
C ALA A 279 -17.30 16.78 0.22
N ILE A 280 -17.21 18.08 -0.06
CA ILE A 280 -16.15 18.65 -0.91
C ILE A 280 -14.76 18.51 -0.26
N PRO A 281 -14.51 19.04 0.96
CA PRO A 281 -13.19 18.92 1.56
C PRO A 281 -12.78 17.45 1.80
N PHE A 282 -13.73 16.56 2.13
CA PHE A 282 -13.44 15.14 2.26
C PHE A 282 -13.04 14.53 0.92
N GLY A 283 -13.75 14.82 -0.17
CA GLY A 283 -13.41 14.35 -1.51
C GLY A 283 -11.99 14.77 -1.94
N ILE A 284 -11.62 16.03 -1.71
CA ILE A 284 -10.29 16.56 -2.03
C ILE A 284 -9.21 15.85 -1.22
N VAL A 285 -9.37 15.80 0.12
CA VAL A 285 -8.37 15.22 1.01
C VAL A 285 -8.20 13.72 0.73
N LEU A 286 -9.29 12.97 0.59
CA LEU A 286 -9.23 11.53 0.31
C LEU A 286 -8.59 11.23 -1.04
N SER A 287 -8.82 12.05 -2.07
CA SER A 287 -8.16 11.91 -3.36
C SER A 287 -6.65 12.14 -3.24
N ILE A 288 -6.22 13.17 -2.52
CA ILE A 288 -4.79 13.45 -2.29
C ILE A 288 -4.14 12.29 -1.53
N VAL A 289 -4.79 11.84 -0.46
CA VAL A 289 -4.27 10.75 0.39
C VAL A 289 -4.25 9.42 -0.38
N GLY A 290 -5.23 9.15 -1.23
CA GLY A 290 -5.23 7.97 -2.11
C GLY A 290 -4.03 7.98 -3.07
N ILE A 291 -3.74 9.13 -3.71
CA ILE A 291 -2.55 9.27 -4.56
C ILE A 291 -1.26 9.03 -3.77
N ILE A 292 -1.18 9.55 -2.54
CA ILE A 292 -0.02 9.33 -1.66
C ILE A 292 0.10 7.85 -1.29
N GLY A 293 -1.01 7.16 -0.98
CA GLY A 293 -1.02 5.73 -0.65
C GLY A 293 -0.42 4.87 -1.76
N ASP A 294 -0.89 5.05 -2.99
CA ASP A 294 -0.36 4.36 -4.16
C ASP A 294 1.13 4.71 -4.43
N LEU A 295 1.57 5.95 -4.17
CA LEU A 295 2.98 6.32 -4.27
C LEU A 295 3.84 5.66 -3.18
N VAL A 296 3.34 5.59 -1.95
CA VAL A 296 4.05 4.92 -0.83
C VAL A 296 4.21 3.43 -1.13
N GLU A 297 3.15 2.77 -1.58
CA GLU A 297 3.22 1.35 -1.95
C GLU A 297 4.17 1.13 -3.13
N SER A 298 4.10 1.99 -4.15
CA SER A 298 5.03 1.97 -5.27
C SER A 298 6.49 2.15 -4.82
N LEU A 299 6.76 3.03 -3.84
CA LEU A 299 8.09 3.22 -3.25
C LEU A 299 8.58 1.93 -2.58
N LEU A 300 7.75 1.30 -1.76
CA LEU A 300 8.10 0.04 -1.07
C LEU A 300 8.42 -1.08 -2.06
N LYS A 301 7.65 -1.18 -3.16
CA LYS A 301 7.94 -2.15 -4.23
C LYS A 301 9.28 -1.88 -4.93
N ARG A 302 9.59 -0.61 -5.22
CA ARG A 302 10.89 -0.26 -5.83
C ARG A 302 12.04 -0.52 -4.88
N ASP A 303 11.87 -0.23 -3.61
CA ASP A 303 12.88 -0.55 -2.60
C ASP A 303 13.14 -2.07 -2.54
N ALA A 304 12.11 -2.90 -2.64
CA ALA A 304 12.23 -4.36 -2.68
C ALA A 304 12.61 -4.95 -4.07
N ASP A 305 12.91 -4.11 -5.07
CA ASP A 305 13.24 -4.52 -6.44
C ASP A 305 12.15 -5.36 -7.14
N VAL A 306 10.88 -5.22 -6.70
CA VAL A 306 9.74 -5.91 -7.30
C VAL A 306 8.77 -4.93 -7.97
N LYS A 307 7.85 -5.48 -8.76
CA LYS A 307 6.81 -4.70 -9.42
C LYS A 307 5.44 -4.88 -8.76
N ASP A 308 5.09 -6.08 -8.39
CA ASP A 308 3.82 -6.45 -7.78
C ASP A 308 4.11 -7.12 -6.42
N THR A 309 3.26 -6.93 -5.41
CA THR A 309 3.46 -7.46 -4.06
C THR A 309 3.15 -8.95 -3.94
N GLY A 310 2.40 -9.47 -4.92
CA GLY A 310 1.98 -10.87 -4.97
C GLY A 310 1.30 -11.22 -6.29
N ALA A 311 0.79 -12.45 -6.39
CA ALA A 311 0.11 -12.98 -7.58
C ALA A 311 -1.25 -13.62 -7.25
N LEU A 312 -1.85 -13.28 -6.09
CA LEU A 312 -3.08 -13.89 -5.61
C LEU A 312 -4.30 -13.58 -6.50
N LEU A 313 -4.34 -12.38 -7.08
CA LEU A 313 -5.45 -11.96 -7.95
C LEU A 313 -5.05 -12.07 -9.42
N PRO A 314 -5.68 -12.98 -10.19
CA PRO A 314 -5.33 -13.21 -11.60
C PRO A 314 -5.39 -11.93 -12.44
N GLY A 315 -4.24 -11.51 -12.97
CA GLY A 315 -4.08 -10.30 -13.78
C GLY A 315 -4.11 -8.98 -13.01
N MET A 316 -4.25 -9.01 -11.67
CA MET A 316 -4.35 -7.80 -10.82
C MET A 316 -3.25 -7.68 -9.76
N GLY A 317 -2.33 -8.65 -9.64
CA GLY A 317 -1.25 -8.63 -8.65
C GLY A 317 -1.66 -9.18 -7.29
N GLY A 318 -1.09 -8.63 -6.23
CA GLY A 318 -1.41 -8.96 -4.86
C GLY A 318 -2.65 -8.26 -4.32
N ILE A 319 -3.03 -8.63 -3.11
CA ILE A 319 -4.10 -7.95 -2.36
C ILE A 319 -3.64 -6.58 -1.89
N LEU A 320 -2.39 -6.46 -1.45
CA LEU A 320 -1.80 -5.18 -1.04
C LEU A 320 -1.84 -4.17 -2.20
N ASP A 321 -1.55 -4.62 -3.45
CA ASP A 321 -1.66 -3.80 -4.67
C ASP A 321 -3.09 -3.26 -4.95
N ARG A 322 -4.11 -3.77 -4.28
CA ARG A 322 -5.51 -3.35 -4.48
C ARG A 322 -6.05 -2.48 -3.37
N ILE A 323 -5.43 -2.51 -2.22
CA ILE A 323 -5.86 -1.74 -1.05
C ILE A 323 -4.89 -0.59 -0.70
N ASP A 324 -3.84 -0.39 -1.48
CA ASP A 324 -2.78 0.61 -1.25
C ASP A 324 -3.33 2.04 -1.05
N ALA A 325 -4.16 2.51 -1.95
CA ALA A 325 -4.79 3.83 -1.85
C ALA A 325 -5.88 3.88 -0.75
N PRO A 326 -6.84 2.93 -0.64
CA PRO A 326 -7.74 2.82 0.49
C PRO A 326 -7.03 2.74 1.85
N LEU A 327 -5.89 2.08 1.93
CA LEU A 327 -5.17 1.84 3.17
C LEU A 327 -4.84 3.13 3.93
N LEU A 328 -4.48 4.19 3.23
CA LEU A 328 -4.25 5.51 3.81
C LEU A 328 -5.54 6.34 3.90
N ALA A 329 -6.45 6.19 2.94
CA ALA A 329 -7.67 6.99 2.90
C ALA A 329 -8.66 6.64 4.04
N LEU A 330 -8.75 5.37 4.42
CA LEU A 330 -9.66 4.91 5.48
C LEU A 330 -9.42 5.56 6.85
N PRO A 331 -8.20 5.56 7.41
CA PRO A 331 -7.94 6.24 8.68
C PRO A 331 -8.15 7.75 8.58
N VAL A 332 -7.75 8.37 7.46
CA VAL A 332 -7.94 9.82 7.28
C VAL A 332 -9.42 10.16 7.27
N MET A 333 -10.25 9.43 6.54
CA MET A 333 -11.70 9.64 6.55
C MET A 333 -12.27 9.46 7.95
N TYR A 334 -11.88 8.41 8.67
CA TYR A 334 -12.35 8.15 10.02
C TYR A 334 -12.02 9.30 10.99
N TYR A 335 -10.76 9.78 11.01
CA TYR A 335 -10.36 10.86 11.89
C TYR A 335 -10.95 12.22 11.49
N MET A 336 -11.14 12.48 10.20
CA MET A 336 -11.85 13.68 9.74
C MET A 336 -13.31 13.68 10.22
N LEU A 337 -13.99 12.53 10.19
CA LEU A 337 -15.35 12.39 10.71
C LEU A 337 -15.41 12.62 12.22
N LEU A 338 -14.48 12.05 12.99
CA LEU A 338 -14.39 12.31 14.43
C LEU A 338 -14.15 13.78 14.73
N GLY A 339 -13.25 14.42 13.98
CA GLY A 339 -12.98 15.85 14.11
C GLY A 339 -14.21 16.70 13.79
N TYR A 340 -14.96 16.35 12.75
CA TYR A 340 -16.22 16.99 12.40
C TYR A 340 -17.26 16.83 13.51
N ALA A 341 -17.44 15.61 14.04
CA ALA A 341 -18.37 15.35 15.14
C ALA A 341 -18.01 16.18 16.37
N TYR A 342 -16.74 16.21 16.76
CA TYR A 342 -16.25 17.01 17.88
C TYR A 342 -16.53 18.52 17.72
N MET A 343 -16.32 19.08 16.51
CA MET A 343 -16.59 20.50 16.25
C MET A 343 -18.07 20.87 16.26
N ARG A 344 -18.97 19.90 16.05
CA ARG A 344 -20.41 20.15 15.97
C ARG A 344 -21.14 19.95 17.30
N VAL A 345 -20.58 19.14 18.18
CA VAL A 345 -21.22 18.72 19.45
C VAL A 345 -20.45 19.26 20.66
N GLY A 346 -19.13 19.49 20.55
CA GLY A 346 -18.30 20.15 21.57
C GLY A 346 -18.36 21.65 21.44
#